data_3002b7616e40dec57877ce2d93770b65
#
_entry.id   3002b7616e40dec57877ce2d93770b65
#
_cell.length_a   1.000
_cell.length_b   1.000
_cell.length_c   1.000
_cell.angle_alpha   90.00
_cell.angle_beta   90.00
_cell.angle_gamma   90.00
#
_symmetry.space_group_name_H-M   'P 1'
#
loop_
_entity.id
_entity.type
_entity.pdbx_description
1 polymer ?
#
loop_
_entity_poly.entity_id
_entity_poly.type
_entity_poly.pdbx_seq_one_letter_code
_entity_poly.pdbx_strand_id
1 'polypeptide(L)'
;SELFLTGEAEDAALAESVILKLLEMIRRGDLVDRTRIRYAIALAREGDVDRIDEILRSVVAITHRGKQIRCKTLGQQEYVQAIRDHDLTFAVGPAGTGKTYLAMALAVVALKNKEIERIVLTRPAVEAGEKLGFLPGDLTQKVDPYLRPLYDALYDFMGVDSYQKLLERGVVEVAPLAYMRGRTLSDSFIILDEAQNTTSEQMKMFLTRLGFHSKVVVTGDITQTDLPYGKKSGLAEAIEILKDIPEIGMVHLTHKDVVRHELVQTIVKAYDAY
;
A
#
# COMPACT_ATOMS: atom_id res chain seq x y z
N SER A 1 9.50 -15.09 -36.62
CA SER A 1 9.41 -13.63 -36.70
C SER A 1 10.73 -13.08 -36.20
N GLU A 2 11.31 -12.16 -36.93
CA GLU A 2 12.54 -11.47 -36.58
C GLU A 2 12.20 -10.06 -36.10
N LEU A 3 12.93 -9.57 -35.11
CA LEU A 3 12.83 -8.21 -34.60
C LEU A 3 14.16 -7.51 -34.84
N PHE A 4 14.15 -6.38 -35.50
CA PHE A 4 15.33 -5.57 -35.77
C PHE A 4 15.34 -4.35 -34.83
N LEU A 5 16.47 -4.15 -34.14
CA LEU A 5 16.71 -2.98 -33.31
C LEU A 5 17.72 -2.07 -34.01
N THR A 6 17.36 -0.79 -34.16
CA THR A 6 18.23 0.22 -34.78
C THR A 6 18.38 1.40 -33.83
N GLY A 7 19.61 1.83 -33.58
CA GLY A 7 19.94 2.92 -32.68
C GLY A 7 21.43 2.93 -32.35
N GLU A 8 21.83 3.77 -31.38
CA GLU A 8 23.15 3.72 -30.81
C GLU A 8 23.42 2.35 -30.16
N ALA A 9 24.66 1.87 -30.18
CA ALA A 9 25.01 0.53 -29.78
C ALA A 9 24.59 0.20 -28.33
N GLU A 10 24.78 1.15 -27.42
CA GLU A 10 24.37 1.00 -26.01
C GLU A 10 22.85 0.92 -25.83
N ASP A 11 22.11 1.79 -26.51
CA ASP A 11 20.63 1.80 -26.46
C ASP A 11 20.05 0.54 -27.11
N ALA A 12 20.63 0.05 -28.20
CA ALA A 12 20.20 -1.17 -28.87
C ALA A 12 20.46 -2.42 -27.98
N ALA A 13 21.62 -2.50 -27.32
CA ALA A 13 21.93 -3.58 -26.38
C ALA A 13 21.00 -3.57 -25.15
N LEU A 14 20.69 -2.37 -24.64
CA LEU A 14 19.76 -2.19 -23.52
C LEU A 14 18.34 -2.65 -23.93
N ALA A 15 17.87 -2.23 -25.10
CA ALA A 15 16.57 -2.62 -25.62
C ALA A 15 16.49 -4.13 -25.87
N GLU A 16 17.54 -4.75 -26.41
CA GLU A 16 17.63 -6.20 -26.57
C GLU A 16 17.47 -6.94 -25.24
N SER A 17 18.21 -6.54 -24.21
CA SER A 17 18.16 -7.15 -22.89
C SER A 17 16.76 -7.08 -22.27
N VAL A 18 16.10 -5.92 -22.36
CA VAL A 18 14.71 -5.74 -21.88
C VAL A 18 13.74 -6.64 -22.66
N ILE A 19 13.85 -6.68 -23.98
CA ILE A 19 12.97 -7.50 -24.83
C ILE A 19 13.14 -8.98 -24.51
N LEU A 20 14.37 -9.46 -24.37
CA LEU A 20 14.64 -10.86 -24.03
C LEU A 20 14.02 -11.24 -22.69
N LYS A 21 14.15 -10.38 -21.66
CA LYS A 21 13.50 -10.58 -20.35
C LYS A 21 11.98 -10.61 -20.46
N LEU A 22 11.38 -9.67 -21.18
CA LEU A 22 9.93 -9.62 -21.40
C LEU A 22 9.41 -10.87 -22.16
N LEU A 23 10.16 -11.35 -23.16
CA LEU A 23 9.82 -12.58 -23.89
C LEU A 23 9.91 -13.82 -22.99
N GLU A 24 10.90 -13.89 -22.12
CA GLU A 24 11.02 -14.98 -21.15
C GLU A 24 9.82 -15.00 -20.19
N MET A 25 9.36 -13.83 -19.73
CA MET A 25 8.13 -13.69 -18.94
C MET A 25 6.90 -14.22 -19.67
N ILE A 26 6.69 -13.80 -20.93
CA ILE A 26 5.55 -14.25 -21.74
C ILE A 26 5.60 -15.78 -21.92
N ARG A 27 6.77 -16.36 -22.15
CA ARG A 27 6.93 -17.83 -22.27
C ARG A 27 6.57 -18.59 -20.98
N ARG A 28 6.75 -17.94 -19.82
CA ARG A 28 6.34 -18.49 -18.50
C ARG A 28 4.85 -18.28 -18.19
N GLY A 29 4.11 -17.58 -19.07
CA GLY A 29 2.68 -17.29 -18.87
C GLY A 29 2.42 -16.04 -18.04
N ASP A 30 3.43 -15.19 -17.82
CA ASP A 30 3.25 -13.92 -17.12
C ASP A 30 2.57 -12.88 -18.03
N LEU A 31 1.64 -12.13 -17.44
CA LEU A 31 1.01 -11.03 -18.17
C LEU A 31 1.97 -9.84 -18.25
N VAL A 32 2.32 -9.44 -19.46
CA VAL A 32 3.14 -8.26 -19.72
C VAL A 32 2.21 -7.12 -20.15
N ASP A 33 2.02 -6.14 -19.27
CA ASP A 33 1.27 -4.91 -19.56
C ASP A 33 2.23 -3.72 -19.80
N ARG A 34 1.68 -2.60 -20.28
CA ARG A 34 2.45 -1.38 -20.57
C ARG A 34 3.20 -0.84 -19.35
N THR A 35 2.63 -0.96 -18.15
CA THR A 35 3.23 -0.50 -16.90
C THR A 35 4.51 -1.29 -16.61
N ARG A 36 4.46 -2.61 -16.79
CA ARG A 36 5.61 -3.50 -16.62
C ARG A 36 6.71 -3.24 -17.64
N ILE A 37 6.33 -3.03 -18.90
CA ILE A 37 7.31 -2.69 -19.96
C ILE A 37 8.05 -1.40 -19.60
N ARG A 38 7.34 -0.34 -19.22
CA ARG A 38 7.95 0.93 -18.83
C ARG A 38 8.86 0.81 -17.62
N TYR A 39 8.41 0.06 -16.64
CA TYR A 39 9.21 -0.17 -15.45
C TYR A 39 10.48 -0.98 -15.76
N ALA A 40 10.37 -2.02 -16.59
CA ALA A 40 11.51 -2.79 -17.07
C ALA A 40 12.52 -1.90 -17.84
N ILE A 41 12.04 -0.97 -18.68
CA ILE A 41 12.90 0.00 -19.37
C ILE A 41 13.58 0.95 -18.36
N ALA A 42 12.86 1.41 -17.34
CA ALA A 42 13.41 2.29 -16.32
C ALA A 42 14.53 1.59 -15.52
N LEU A 43 14.29 0.35 -15.08
CA LEU A 43 15.30 -0.48 -14.39
C LEU A 43 16.51 -0.74 -15.27
N ALA A 44 16.30 -1.06 -16.53
CA ALA A 44 17.39 -1.32 -17.46
C ALA A 44 18.31 -0.10 -17.62
N ARG A 45 17.73 1.10 -17.70
CA ARG A 45 18.48 2.38 -17.75
C ARG A 45 19.28 2.67 -16.49
N GLU A 46 18.89 2.10 -15.36
CA GLU A 46 19.58 2.19 -14.06
C GLU A 46 20.62 1.07 -13.86
N GLY A 47 20.74 0.12 -14.81
CA GLY A 47 21.66 -1.01 -14.74
C GLY A 47 21.11 -2.25 -14.02
N ASP A 48 19.84 -2.25 -13.63
CA ASP A 48 19.18 -3.25 -12.80
C ASP A 48 18.38 -4.30 -13.63
N VAL A 49 18.83 -4.63 -14.84
CA VAL A 49 18.12 -5.57 -15.77
C VAL A 49 17.81 -6.91 -15.12
N ASP A 50 18.71 -7.44 -14.29
CA ASP A 50 18.55 -8.75 -13.66
C ASP A 50 17.44 -8.77 -12.60
N ARG A 51 17.14 -7.64 -12.00
CA ARG A 51 16.06 -7.50 -11.01
C ARG A 51 14.65 -7.49 -11.60
N ILE A 52 14.53 -7.38 -12.93
CA ILE A 52 13.22 -7.46 -13.62
C ILE A 52 12.52 -8.80 -13.33
N ASP A 53 13.26 -9.89 -13.26
CA ASP A 53 12.71 -11.22 -12.96
C ASP A 53 12.21 -11.37 -11.52
N GLU A 54 12.82 -10.69 -10.55
CA GLU A 54 12.45 -10.79 -9.14
C GLU A 54 11.05 -10.25 -8.88
N ILE A 55 10.71 -9.11 -9.52
CA ILE A 55 9.43 -8.42 -9.31
C ILE A 55 8.22 -9.25 -9.76
N LEU A 56 8.44 -10.15 -10.71
CA LEU A 56 7.37 -10.74 -11.50
C LEU A 56 6.96 -12.13 -11.02
N ARG A 57 7.74 -12.75 -10.13
CA ARG A 57 7.53 -14.14 -9.72
C ARG A 57 6.52 -14.34 -8.61
N SER A 58 6.32 -13.39 -7.71
CA SER A 58 5.51 -13.61 -6.53
C SER A 58 4.08 -13.09 -6.67
N VAL A 59 3.10 -13.98 -6.63
CA VAL A 59 1.70 -13.62 -6.40
C VAL A 59 1.57 -13.22 -4.93
N VAL A 60 1.14 -11.98 -4.69
CA VAL A 60 0.90 -11.45 -3.34
C VAL A 60 -0.43 -11.96 -2.82
N ALA A 61 -1.48 -11.93 -3.66
CA ALA A 61 -2.82 -12.37 -3.31
C ALA A 61 -3.61 -12.72 -4.59
N ILE A 62 -4.77 -13.34 -4.39
CA ILE A 62 -5.76 -13.57 -5.46
C ILE A 62 -7.06 -12.94 -5.01
N THR A 63 -7.64 -12.07 -5.85
CA THR A 63 -8.96 -11.45 -5.60
C THR A 63 -10.08 -12.50 -5.65
N HIS A 64 -11.28 -12.13 -5.18
CA HIS A 64 -12.44 -13.03 -5.24
C HIS A 64 -12.84 -13.42 -6.68
N ARG A 65 -12.46 -12.62 -7.67
CA ARG A 65 -12.68 -12.89 -9.11
C ARG A 65 -11.56 -13.69 -9.76
N GLY A 66 -10.60 -14.20 -8.98
CA GLY A 66 -9.46 -14.98 -9.50
C GLY A 66 -8.32 -14.15 -10.10
N LYS A 67 -8.36 -12.82 -10.04
CA LYS A 67 -7.28 -11.97 -10.53
C LYS A 67 -6.09 -12.06 -9.58
N GLN A 68 -4.93 -12.41 -10.12
CA GLN A 68 -3.68 -12.41 -9.37
C GLN A 68 -3.16 -10.99 -9.15
N ILE A 69 -2.85 -10.67 -7.90
CA ILE A 69 -2.18 -9.45 -7.50
C ILE A 69 -0.71 -9.75 -7.33
N ARG A 70 0.12 -9.00 -8.05
CA ARG A 70 1.58 -9.11 -8.04
C ARG A 70 2.18 -7.73 -7.81
N CYS A 71 3.37 -7.66 -7.25
CA CYS A 71 4.13 -6.41 -7.21
C CYS A 71 4.42 -5.96 -8.64
N LYS A 72 4.40 -4.65 -8.86
CA LYS A 72 4.67 -4.02 -10.16
C LYS A 72 6.00 -3.28 -10.16
N THR A 73 6.57 -3.03 -8.98
CA THR A 73 7.83 -2.32 -8.78
C THR A 73 8.68 -2.98 -7.70
N LEU A 74 9.97 -2.67 -7.67
CA LEU A 74 10.89 -3.14 -6.61
C LEU A 74 10.47 -2.61 -5.23
N GLY A 75 10.14 -1.32 -5.12
CA GLY A 75 9.67 -0.75 -3.86
C GLY A 75 8.43 -1.46 -3.32
N GLN A 76 7.49 -1.87 -4.20
CA GLN A 76 6.35 -2.69 -3.79
C GLN A 76 6.78 -4.08 -3.30
N GLN A 77 7.79 -4.68 -3.92
CA GLN A 77 8.32 -5.98 -3.48
C GLN A 77 9.00 -5.87 -2.12
N GLU A 78 9.86 -4.87 -1.94
CA GLU A 78 10.51 -4.57 -0.66
C GLU A 78 9.47 -4.32 0.43
N TYR A 79 8.39 -3.61 0.12
CA TYR A 79 7.29 -3.38 1.03
C TYR A 79 6.55 -4.66 1.43
N VAL A 80 6.20 -5.50 0.47
CA VAL A 80 5.57 -6.80 0.74
C VAL A 80 6.47 -7.68 1.59
N GLN A 81 7.77 -7.68 1.31
CA GLN A 81 8.75 -8.44 2.09
C GLN A 81 8.89 -7.89 3.51
N ALA A 82 8.98 -6.58 3.68
CA ALA A 82 9.03 -5.94 5.00
C ALA A 82 7.81 -6.30 5.86
N ILE A 83 6.59 -6.31 5.30
CA ILE A 83 5.39 -6.75 6.03
C ILE A 83 5.48 -8.22 6.46
N ARG A 84 6.08 -9.09 5.65
CA ARG A 84 6.24 -10.50 5.99
C ARG A 84 7.22 -10.70 7.14
N ASP A 85 8.31 -9.97 7.12
CA ASP A 85 9.45 -10.16 8.02
C ASP A 85 9.28 -9.45 9.38
N HIS A 86 8.44 -8.40 9.48
CA HIS A 86 8.30 -7.59 10.68
C HIS A 86 6.87 -7.61 11.22
N ASP A 87 6.74 -7.45 12.53
CA ASP A 87 5.44 -7.29 13.19
C ASP A 87 4.88 -5.87 13.08
N LEU A 88 5.77 -4.87 12.91
CA LEU A 88 5.41 -3.49 12.64
C LEU A 88 6.14 -2.99 11.40
N THR A 89 5.40 -2.50 10.42
CA THR A 89 5.96 -1.94 9.18
C THR A 89 5.39 -0.56 8.90
N PHE A 90 6.27 0.41 8.69
CA PHE A 90 5.93 1.73 8.14
C PHE A 90 6.17 1.76 6.64
N ALA A 91 5.20 2.23 5.88
CA ALA A 91 5.30 2.44 4.44
C ALA A 91 4.93 3.89 4.10
N VAL A 92 5.92 4.64 3.67
CA VAL A 92 5.78 6.06 3.36
C VAL A 92 6.06 6.31 1.89
N GLY A 93 5.29 7.18 1.29
CA GLY A 93 5.52 7.58 -0.11
C GLY A 93 4.26 8.13 -0.79
N PRO A 94 4.38 8.55 -2.05
CA PRO A 94 3.32 9.22 -2.78
C PRO A 94 2.05 8.40 -2.89
N ALA A 95 0.93 9.09 -3.08
CA ALA A 95 -0.34 8.45 -3.40
C ALA A 95 -0.24 7.66 -4.72
N GLY A 96 -0.90 6.49 -4.80
CA GLY A 96 -0.87 5.63 -5.99
C GLY A 96 0.28 4.63 -6.06
N THR A 97 1.11 4.50 -5.02
CA THR A 97 2.15 3.48 -4.92
C THR A 97 1.62 2.12 -4.43
N GLY A 98 0.33 2.03 -4.09
CA GLY A 98 -0.33 0.77 -3.70
C GLY A 98 -0.14 0.36 -2.24
N LYS A 99 0.34 1.24 -1.36
CA LYS A 99 0.60 0.97 0.06
C LYS A 99 -0.56 0.26 0.75
N THR A 100 -1.69 0.92 0.82
CA THR A 100 -2.88 0.42 1.49
C THR A 100 -3.44 -0.84 0.83
N TYR A 101 -3.45 -0.88 -0.50
CA TYR A 101 -3.96 -2.01 -1.26
C TYR A 101 -3.14 -3.28 -1.05
N LEU A 102 -1.81 -3.20 -1.07
CA LEU A 102 -0.91 -4.35 -0.83
C LEU A 102 -0.95 -4.82 0.64
N ALA A 103 -1.05 -3.90 1.61
CA ALA A 103 -1.24 -4.26 3.01
C ALA A 103 -2.54 -5.05 3.20
N MET A 104 -3.65 -4.59 2.59
CA MET A 104 -4.93 -5.33 2.64
C MET A 104 -4.85 -6.67 1.94
N ALA A 105 -4.15 -6.77 0.81
CA ALA A 105 -3.92 -8.03 0.12
C ALA A 105 -3.28 -9.06 1.06
N LEU A 106 -2.23 -8.66 1.77
CA LEU A 106 -1.53 -9.52 2.73
C LEU A 106 -2.39 -9.84 3.95
N ALA A 107 -3.16 -8.88 4.48
CA ALA A 107 -4.08 -9.10 5.59
C ALA A 107 -5.14 -10.17 5.23
N VAL A 108 -5.70 -10.10 4.02
CA VAL A 108 -6.68 -11.10 3.54
C VAL A 108 -6.03 -12.46 3.35
N VAL A 109 -4.79 -12.53 2.86
CA VAL A 109 -4.05 -13.79 2.75
C VAL A 109 -3.79 -14.39 4.14
N ALA A 110 -3.31 -13.61 5.09
CA ALA A 110 -3.06 -14.04 6.46
C ALA A 110 -4.35 -14.56 7.13
N LEU A 111 -5.48 -13.89 6.93
CA LEU A 111 -6.77 -14.34 7.45
C LEU A 111 -7.21 -15.67 6.80
N LYS A 112 -7.07 -15.81 5.48
CA LYS A 112 -7.40 -17.06 4.75
C LYS A 112 -6.52 -18.23 5.19
N ASN A 113 -5.25 -17.96 5.50
CA ASN A 113 -4.29 -18.94 5.99
C ASN A 113 -4.46 -19.26 7.49
N LYS A 114 -5.36 -18.55 8.20
CA LYS A 114 -5.56 -18.65 9.64
C LYS A 114 -4.31 -18.29 10.47
N GLU A 115 -3.48 -17.42 9.93
CA GLU A 115 -2.32 -16.84 10.64
C GLU A 115 -2.77 -15.77 11.64
N ILE A 116 -3.94 -15.17 11.39
CA ILE A 116 -4.61 -14.18 12.25
C ILE A 116 -6.10 -14.49 12.35
N GLU A 117 -6.74 -13.96 13.38
CA GLU A 117 -8.18 -14.11 13.60
C GLU A 117 -8.99 -12.90 13.11
N ARG A 118 -8.38 -11.71 13.02
CA ARG A 118 -9.08 -10.46 12.67
C ARG A 118 -8.25 -9.54 11.80
N ILE A 119 -8.95 -8.77 10.97
CA ILE A 119 -8.40 -7.62 10.24
C ILE A 119 -9.01 -6.37 10.85
N VAL A 120 -8.17 -5.41 11.25
CA VAL A 120 -8.58 -4.12 11.79
C VAL A 120 -8.04 -3.01 10.89
N LEU A 121 -8.93 -2.28 10.23
CA LEU A 121 -8.58 -1.14 9.39
C LEU A 121 -8.97 0.15 10.08
N THR A 122 -8.05 1.07 10.18
CA THR A 122 -8.31 2.34 10.84
C THR A 122 -7.70 3.51 10.08
N ARG A 123 -8.36 4.66 10.17
CA ARG A 123 -7.91 5.96 9.67
C ARG A 123 -8.07 7.03 10.73
N PRO A 124 -7.19 8.05 10.77
CA PRO A 124 -7.48 9.28 11.50
C PRO A 124 -8.74 9.92 10.89
N ALA A 125 -9.66 10.33 11.74
CA ALA A 125 -10.76 11.18 11.31
C ALA A 125 -10.22 12.61 11.22
N VAL A 126 -9.85 13.06 10.02
CA VAL A 126 -9.46 14.46 9.77
C VAL A 126 -10.55 15.17 9.04
N GLU A 127 -10.81 16.40 9.50
CA GLU A 127 -11.70 17.33 8.82
C GLU A 127 -10.92 17.98 7.66
N ALA A 128 -10.95 17.39 6.47
CA ALA A 128 -10.41 18.02 5.26
C ALA A 128 -11.29 19.23 4.89
N GLY A 129 -11.07 20.36 5.55
CA GLY A 129 -11.78 21.63 5.26
C GLY A 129 -13.24 21.69 5.67
N GLU A 130 -13.92 20.58 5.88
CA GLU A 130 -15.30 20.50 6.38
C GLU A 130 -15.29 19.98 7.81
N LYS A 131 -15.77 20.79 8.75
CA LYS A 131 -15.89 20.36 10.14
C LYS A 131 -16.90 19.21 10.22
N LEU A 132 -16.50 18.05 10.73
CA LEU A 132 -17.37 16.89 10.99
C LEU A 132 -18.67 17.26 11.71
N GLY A 133 -18.67 18.39 12.42
CA GLY A 133 -19.85 18.95 13.07
C GLY A 133 -21.00 19.34 12.14
N PHE A 134 -20.77 19.61 10.87
CA PHE A 134 -21.80 20.00 9.89
C PHE A 134 -22.47 18.84 9.16
N LEU A 135 -21.90 17.62 9.22
CA LEU A 135 -22.54 16.47 8.61
C LEU A 135 -23.66 15.93 9.51
N PRO A 136 -24.85 15.62 8.95
CA PRO A 136 -25.93 14.99 9.72
C PRO A 136 -25.57 13.55 10.06
N GLY A 137 -26.01 13.06 11.21
CA GLY A 137 -25.83 11.69 11.66
C GLY A 137 -24.91 11.52 12.87
N ASP A 138 -24.76 10.30 13.34
CA ASP A 138 -23.83 9.94 14.39
C ASP A 138 -22.37 9.98 13.91
N LEU A 139 -21.41 9.82 14.82
CA LEU A 139 -19.97 9.89 14.49
C LEU A 139 -19.58 8.83 13.44
N THR A 140 -20.17 7.66 13.51
CA THR A 140 -19.91 6.55 12.57
C THR A 140 -20.36 6.92 11.17
N GLN A 141 -21.55 7.47 11.01
CA GLN A 141 -22.08 7.93 9.72
C GLN A 141 -21.26 9.07 9.13
N LYS A 142 -20.73 9.95 9.97
CA LYS A 142 -19.90 11.09 9.53
C LYS A 142 -18.53 10.68 9.02
N VAL A 143 -17.94 9.61 9.55
CA VAL A 143 -16.62 9.12 9.12
C VAL A 143 -16.70 8.07 8.00
N ASP A 144 -17.85 7.47 7.75
CA ASP A 144 -18.06 6.43 6.73
C ASP A 144 -17.54 6.82 5.32
N PRO A 145 -17.76 8.07 4.82
CA PRO A 145 -17.21 8.48 3.52
C PRO A 145 -15.69 8.39 3.44
N TYR A 146 -14.99 8.63 4.52
CA TYR A 146 -13.52 8.56 4.57
C TYR A 146 -12.99 7.13 4.61
N LEU A 147 -13.84 6.18 4.99
CA LEU A 147 -13.52 4.76 5.05
C LEU A 147 -13.84 3.99 3.75
N ARG A 148 -14.59 4.62 2.82
CA ARG A 148 -15.00 3.99 1.55
C ARG A 148 -13.86 3.34 0.76
N PRO A 149 -12.69 4.00 0.57
CA PRO A 149 -11.58 3.37 -0.16
C PRO A 149 -11.09 2.06 0.46
N LEU A 150 -11.25 1.91 1.79
CA LEU A 150 -10.93 0.68 2.50
C LEU A 150 -11.96 -0.42 2.20
N TYR A 151 -13.25 -0.07 2.17
CA TYR A 151 -14.31 -1.01 1.79
C TYR A 151 -14.15 -1.50 0.36
N ASP A 152 -13.87 -0.61 -0.60
CA ASP A 152 -13.70 -0.95 -2.01
C ASP A 152 -12.58 -1.97 -2.20
N ALA A 153 -11.46 -1.79 -1.51
CA ALA A 153 -10.36 -2.74 -1.57
C ALA A 153 -10.73 -4.10 -0.94
N LEU A 154 -11.44 -4.12 0.20
CA LEU A 154 -11.92 -5.36 0.80
C LEU A 154 -12.90 -6.11 -0.09
N TYR A 155 -13.80 -5.39 -0.78
CA TYR A 155 -14.72 -5.98 -1.75
C TYR A 155 -13.98 -6.63 -2.92
N ASP A 156 -12.90 -6.02 -3.40
CA ASP A 156 -12.09 -6.60 -4.48
C ASP A 156 -11.45 -7.94 -4.04
N PHE A 157 -10.97 -8.05 -2.79
CA PHE A 157 -10.32 -9.26 -2.28
C PHE A 157 -11.27 -10.35 -1.80
N MET A 158 -12.39 -10.01 -1.20
CA MET A 158 -13.28 -10.96 -0.51
C MET A 158 -14.63 -11.16 -1.21
N GLY A 159 -15.06 -10.21 -2.05
CA GLY A 159 -16.44 -10.11 -2.52
C GLY A 159 -17.36 -9.51 -1.45
N VAL A 160 -18.46 -8.91 -1.89
CA VAL A 160 -19.40 -8.19 -1.02
C VAL A 160 -20.02 -9.09 0.04
N ASP A 161 -20.54 -10.25 -0.36
CA ASP A 161 -21.24 -11.18 0.55
C ASP A 161 -20.32 -11.74 1.65
N SER A 162 -19.07 -12.08 1.28
CA SER A 162 -18.10 -12.60 2.24
C SER A 162 -17.66 -11.51 3.21
N TYR A 163 -17.42 -10.30 2.70
CA TYR A 163 -17.07 -9.16 3.53
C TYR A 163 -18.16 -8.84 4.56
N GLN A 164 -19.43 -8.77 4.14
CA GLN A 164 -20.54 -8.47 5.05
C GLN A 164 -20.64 -9.50 6.18
N LYS A 165 -20.52 -10.79 5.87
CA LYS A 165 -20.51 -11.85 6.87
C LYS A 165 -19.36 -11.73 7.86
N LEU A 166 -18.16 -11.34 7.38
CA LEU A 166 -16.98 -11.18 8.23
C LEU A 166 -17.09 -9.92 9.10
N LEU A 167 -17.69 -8.85 8.57
CA LEU A 167 -17.99 -7.63 9.33
C LEU A 167 -18.98 -7.89 10.46
N GLU A 168 -20.11 -8.57 10.18
CA GLU A 168 -21.13 -8.92 11.17
C GLU A 168 -20.56 -9.81 12.30
N ARG A 169 -19.59 -10.66 11.96
CA ARG A 169 -18.91 -11.55 12.92
C ARG A 169 -17.78 -10.87 13.68
N GLY A 170 -17.46 -9.62 13.39
CA GLY A 170 -16.33 -8.89 13.97
C GLY A 170 -14.95 -9.42 13.58
N VAL A 171 -14.86 -10.24 12.51
CA VAL A 171 -13.59 -10.73 11.94
C VAL A 171 -12.91 -9.64 11.11
N VAL A 172 -13.69 -8.80 10.44
CA VAL A 172 -13.21 -7.58 9.78
C VAL A 172 -13.83 -6.39 10.50
N GLU A 173 -13.01 -5.46 10.90
CA GLU A 173 -13.41 -4.21 11.53
C GLU A 173 -12.83 -3.03 10.76
N VAL A 174 -13.66 -2.04 10.44
CA VAL A 174 -13.24 -0.77 9.85
C VAL A 174 -13.75 0.34 10.77
N ALA A 175 -12.83 1.08 11.39
CA ALA A 175 -13.20 2.03 12.43
C ALA A 175 -12.26 3.25 12.46
N PRO A 176 -12.74 4.40 12.95
CA PRO A 176 -11.89 5.56 13.21
C PRO A 176 -10.79 5.24 14.22
N LEU A 177 -9.63 5.88 14.06
CA LEU A 177 -8.48 5.69 14.96
C LEU A 177 -8.81 5.90 16.45
N ALA A 178 -9.71 6.80 16.76
CA ALA A 178 -10.13 7.06 18.14
C ALA A 178 -10.71 5.82 18.85
N TYR A 179 -11.29 4.87 18.09
CA TYR A 179 -11.89 3.64 18.65
C TYR A 179 -10.84 2.58 19.02
N MET A 180 -9.59 2.82 18.72
CA MET A 180 -8.48 1.95 19.12
C MET A 180 -8.04 2.18 20.57
N ARG A 181 -8.45 3.30 21.19
CA ARG A 181 -8.02 3.66 22.53
C ARG A 181 -8.45 2.63 23.58
N GLY A 182 -7.50 2.24 24.45
CA GLY A 182 -7.76 1.28 25.55
C GLY A 182 -7.86 -0.18 25.12
N ARG A 183 -7.63 -0.49 23.85
CA ARG A 183 -7.66 -1.87 23.32
C ARG A 183 -6.28 -2.49 23.31
N THR A 184 -6.22 -3.81 23.32
CA THR A 184 -5.05 -4.60 22.91
C THR A 184 -5.51 -5.52 21.79
N LEU A 185 -4.84 -5.42 20.65
CA LEU A 185 -5.22 -6.12 19.42
C LEU A 185 -4.28 -7.30 19.22
N SER A 186 -4.68 -8.47 19.74
CA SER A 186 -3.95 -9.73 19.56
C SER A 186 -4.53 -10.51 18.38
N ASP A 187 -3.73 -11.42 17.82
CA ASP A 187 -4.10 -12.31 16.71
C ASP A 187 -4.74 -11.55 15.53
N SER A 188 -4.20 -10.34 15.26
CA SER A 188 -4.83 -9.37 14.35
C SER A 188 -3.85 -8.84 13.31
N PHE A 189 -4.33 -8.57 12.10
CA PHE A 189 -3.64 -7.74 11.13
C PHE A 189 -4.26 -6.33 11.14
N ILE A 190 -3.47 -5.35 11.55
CA ILE A 190 -3.94 -3.99 11.81
C ILE A 190 -3.32 -3.04 10.79
N ILE A 191 -4.15 -2.25 10.11
CA ILE A 191 -3.69 -1.26 9.14
C ILE A 191 -4.14 0.13 9.60
N LEU A 192 -3.18 1.02 9.83
CA LEU A 192 -3.42 2.45 9.99
C LEU A 192 -3.11 3.14 8.66
N ASP A 193 -4.15 3.60 7.98
CA ASP A 193 -4.03 4.29 6.71
C ASP A 193 -4.14 5.81 6.89
N GLU A 194 -3.54 6.60 5.97
CA GLU A 194 -3.43 8.06 6.02
C GLU A 194 -2.82 8.57 7.34
N ALA A 195 -1.81 7.85 7.83
CA ALA A 195 -1.21 8.07 9.13
C ALA A 195 -0.49 9.43 9.28
N GLN A 196 -0.15 10.12 8.17
CA GLN A 196 0.37 11.49 8.20
C GLN A 196 -0.57 12.47 8.89
N ASN A 197 -1.86 12.13 8.95
CA ASN A 197 -2.90 12.94 9.57
C ASN A 197 -3.13 12.61 11.05
N THR A 198 -2.23 11.85 11.68
CA THR A 198 -2.23 11.64 13.13
C THR A 198 -1.42 12.70 13.85
N THR A 199 -1.80 13.03 15.08
CA THR A 199 -0.91 13.72 16.02
C THR A 199 0.08 12.74 16.66
N SER A 200 1.13 13.24 17.32
CA SER A 200 2.10 12.41 18.06
C SER A 200 1.43 11.52 19.11
N GLU A 201 0.46 12.10 19.85
CA GLU A 201 -0.26 11.35 20.89
C GLU A 201 -1.14 10.25 20.28
N GLN A 202 -1.79 10.52 19.14
CA GLN A 202 -2.60 9.53 18.42
C GLN A 202 -1.73 8.39 17.88
N MET A 203 -0.59 8.71 17.28
CA MET A 203 0.35 7.70 16.78
C MET A 203 0.88 6.84 17.92
N LYS A 204 1.36 7.43 19.02
CA LYS A 204 1.82 6.70 20.20
C LYS A 204 0.71 5.84 20.79
N MET A 205 -0.50 6.39 20.91
CA MET A 205 -1.68 5.66 21.38
C MET A 205 -1.92 4.43 20.50
N PHE A 206 -1.86 4.56 19.16
CA PHE A 206 -2.09 3.47 18.23
C PHE A 206 -1.00 2.39 18.30
N LEU A 207 0.27 2.77 18.23
CA LEU A 207 1.40 1.82 18.24
C LEU A 207 1.43 0.95 19.50
N THR A 208 0.93 1.48 20.62
CA THR A 208 0.80 0.73 21.87
C THR A 208 -0.43 -0.19 21.93
N ARG A 209 -1.16 -0.38 20.83
CA ARG A 209 -2.28 -1.35 20.70
C ARG A 209 -1.83 -2.71 20.20
N LEU A 210 -0.62 -2.82 19.68
CA LEU A 210 -0.06 -4.09 19.22
C LEU A 210 -0.10 -5.14 20.33
N GLY A 211 -0.81 -6.22 20.07
CA GLY A 211 -0.88 -7.40 20.94
C GLY A 211 -0.05 -8.55 20.39
N PHE A 212 -0.09 -9.68 21.05
CA PHE A 212 0.63 -10.88 20.65
C PHE A 212 0.10 -11.44 19.31
N HIS A 213 0.98 -12.03 18.51
CA HIS A 213 0.69 -12.66 17.22
C HIS A 213 -0.02 -11.73 16.24
N SER A 214 0.32 -10.44 16.28
CA SER A 214 -0.31 -9.45 15.44
C SER A 214 0.70 -8.76 14.54
N LYS A 215 0.23 -8.31 13.38
CA LYS A 215 0.99 -7.46 12.46
C LYS A 215 0.34 -6.09 12.35
N VAL A 216 1.17 -5.05 12.37
CA VAL A 216 0.75 -3.66 12.18
C VAL A 216 1.42 -3.10 10.95
N VAL A 217 0.63 -2.51 10.08
CA VAL A 217 1.12 -1.76 8.92
C VAL A 217 0.61 -0.32 9.01
N VAL A 218 1.55 0.62 9.00
CA VAL A 218 1.26 2.05 9.01
C VAL A 218 1.58 2.62 7.65
N THR A 219 0.57 3.18 6.97
CA THR A 219 0.72 3.76 5.63
C THR A 219 0.45 5.26 5.64
N GLY A 220 1.19 6.02 4.84
CA GLY A 220 0.97 7.45 4.72
C GLY A 220 1.84 8.13 3.67
N ASP A 221 1.55 9.42 3.46
CA ASP A 221 2.33 10.33 2.62
C ASP A 221 2.68 11.58 3.44
N ILE A 222 3.93 11.67 3.89
CA ILE A 222 4.37 12.79 4.74
C ILE A 222 4.35 14.15 4.04
N THR A 223 4.18 14.17 2.72
CA THR A 223 4.07 15.41 1.93
C THR A 223 2.63 15.94 1.86
N GLN A 224 1.63 15.10 2.18
CA GLN A 224 0.21 15.41 2.07
C GLN A 224 -0.45 15.36 3.44
N THR A 225 -0.21 16.38 4.27
CA THR A 225 -0.84 16.46 5.61
C THR A 225 -2.00 17.44 5.61
N ASP A 226 -3.13 17.00 6.15
CA ASP A 226 -4.33 17.81 6.36
C ASP A 226 -4.43 18.33 7.82
N LEU A 227 -3.36 18.16 8.61
CA LEU A 227 -3.32 18.65 9.98
C LEU A 227 -3.36 20.19 10.02
N PRO A 228 -3.98 20.77 11.07
CA PRO A 228 -3.98 22.21 11.26
C PRO A 228 -2.58 22.80 11.29
N TYR A 229 -2.44 24.02 10.79
CA TYR A 229 -1.16 24.74 10.75
C TYR A 229 -0.42 24.70 12.10
N GLY A 230 0.87 24.37 12.06
CA GLY A 230 1.73 24.24 13.25
C GLY A 230 1.66 22.91 13.99
N LYS A 231 0.79 21.97 13.58
CA LYS A 231 0.78 20.60 14.09
C LYS A 231 1.78 19.74 13.32
N LYS A 232 2.64 19.00 14.05
CA LYS A 232 3.54 18.01 13.45
C LYS A 232 2.79 16.71 13.20
N SER A 233 3.12 16.07 12.08
CA SER A 233 2.61 14.73 11.78
C SER A 233 3.20 13.70 12.73
N GLY A 234 2.34 12.94 13.40
CA GLY A 234 2.74 11.82 14.26
C GLY A 234 3.44 10.71 13.48
N LEU A 235 3.12 10.54 12.18
CA LEU A 235 3.83 9.62 11.30
C LEU A 235 5.29 10.04 11.10
N ALA A 236 5.53 11.30 10.75
CA ALA A 236 6.88 11.80 10.53
C ALA A 236 7.73 11.72 11.80
N GLU A 237 7.15 12.05 12.95
CA GLU A 237 7.83 11.93 14.25
C GLU A 237 8.11 10.46 14.61
N ALA A 238 7.15 9.56 14.41
CA ALA A 238 7.34 8.14 14.71
C ALA A 238 8.46 7.51 13.88
N ILE A 239 8.55 7.85 12.59
CA ILE A 239 9.64 7.39 11.71
C ILE A 239 10.99 7.84 12.27
N GLU A 240 11.12 9.11 12.66
CA GLU A 240 12.37 9.63 13.18
C GLU A 240 12.77 8.97 14.50
N ILE A 241 11.81 8.70 15.39
CA ILE A 241 12.05 8.06 16.70
C ILE A 241 12.41 6.57 16.56
N LEU A 242 11.78 5.87 15.61
CA LEU A 242 11.81 4.42 15.51
C LEU A 242 12.73 3.87 14.42
N LYS A 243 13.38 4.72 13.62
CA LYS A 243 14.21 4.33 12.45
C LYS A 243 15.35 3.37 12.75
N ASP A 244 15.89 3.44 13.97
CA ASP A 244 17.07 2.63 14.38
C ASP A 244 16.68 1.33 15.12
N ILE A 245 15.38 0.97 15.13
CA ILE A 245 14.88 -0.26 15.75
C ILE A 245 14.80 -1.36 14.67
N PRO A 246 15.70 -2.37 14.70
CA PRO A 246 15.80 -3.38 13.63
C PRO A 246 14.56 -4.26 13.48
N GLU A 247 13.75 -4.39 14.52
CA GLU A 247 12.51 -5.17 14.53
C GLU A 247 11.36 -4.47 13.81
N ILE A 248 11.57 -3.20 13.38
CA ILE A 248 10.55 -2.39 12.69
C ILE A 248 10.94 -2.23 11.22
N GLY A 249 10.05 -2.66 10.32
CA GLY A 249 10.21 -2.45 8.89
C GLY A 249 9.96 -0.99 8.49
N MET A 250 10.93 -0.36 7.83
CA MET A 250 10.81 1.00 7.29
C MET A 250 10.96 0.98 5.77
N VAL A 251 9.90 1.33 5.05
CA VAL A 251 9.89 1.32 3.58
C VAL A 251 9.52 2.69 3.03
N HIS A 252 10.35 3.19 2.13
CA HIS A 252 10.15 4.45 1.45
C HIS A 252 9.85 4.19 -0.04
N LEU A 253 8.58 4.31 -0.41
CA LEU A 253 8.15 4.26 -1.80
C LEU A 253 8.32 5.63 -2.45
N THR A 254 8.67 5.63 -3.73
CA THR A 254 8.99 6.85 -4.47
C THR A 254 8.04 7.08 -5.64
N HIS A 255 8.22 8.15 -6.39
CA HIS A 255 7.49 8.40 -7.63
C HIS A 255 7.68 7.28 -8.68
N LYS A 256 8.78 6.51 -8.60
CA LYS A 256 9.03 5.34 -9.46
C LYS A 256 8.06 4.20 -9.17
N ASP A 257 7.51 4.15 -7.97
CA ASP A 257 6.57 3.13 -7.52
C ASP A 257 5.10 3.49 -7.79
N VAL A 258 4.84 4.66 -8.37
CA VAL A 258 3.48 5.11 -8.68
C VAL A 258 2.90 4.32 -9.85
N VAL A 259 1.83 3.57 -9.56
CA VAL A 259 1.09 2.75 -10.52
C VAL A 259 -0.29 3.37 -10.74
N ARG A 260 -0.37 4.30 -11.67
CA ARG A 260 -1.61 5.01 -12.02
C ARG A 260 -1.87 4.96 -13.53
N HIS A 261 -3.12 5.20 -13.90
CA HIS A 261 -3.49 5.39 -15.31
C HIS A 261 -2.68 6.55 -15.93
N GLU A 262 -2.20 6.37 -17.16
CA GLU A 262 -1.32 7.34 -17.84
C GLU A 262 -1.89 8.77 -17.89
N LEU A 263 -3.19 8.87 -18.19
CA LEU A 263 -3.87 10.17 -18.21
C LEU A 263 -3.83 10.84 -16.82
N VAL A 264 -4.00 10.07 -15.74
CA VAL A 264 -3.93 10.62 -14.38
C VAL A 264 -2.53 11.12 -14.07
N GLN A 265 -1.49 10.40 -14.49
CA GLN A 265 -0.10 10.86 -14.31
C GLN A 265 0.15 12.16 -15.09
N THR A 266 -0.39 12.26 -16.31
CA THR A 266 -0.28 13.48 -17.13
C THR A 266 -1.01 14.66 -16.49
N ILE A 267 -2.22 14.43 -15.95
CA ILE A 267 -2.98 15.46 -15.24
C ILE A 267 -2.19 15.96 -14.02
N VAL A 268 -1.69 15.06 -13.17
CA VAL A 268 -0.91 15.45 -11.98
C VAL A 268 0.30 16.28 -12.37
N LYS A 269 1.08 15.84 -13.36
CA LYS A 269 2.25 16.60 -13.85
C LYS A 269 1.88 17.99 -14.37
N ALA A 270 0.72 18.13 -15.03
CA ALA A 270 0.27 19.41 -15.52
C ALA A 270 -0.10 20.38 -14.38
N TYR A 271 -0.72 19.87 -13.32
CA TYR A 271 -1.04 20.67 -12.12
C TYR A 271 0.23 21.03 -11.32
N ASP A 272 1.18 20.12 -11.19
CA ASP A 272 2.44 20.35 -10.47
C ASP A 272 3.34 21.41 -11.18
N ALA A 273 3.13 21.62 -12.50
CA ALA A 273 3.86 22.58 -13.31
C ALA A 273 3.21 23.98 -13.38
N TYR A 274 1.99 24.13 -12.87
CA TYR A 274 1.22 25.40 -12.83
C TYR A 274 1.49 26.18 -11.55
#